data_8b1855100c45e32959fe72eb543e8e80
#
_entry.id   8b1855100c45e32959fe72eb543e8e80
#
_cell.length_a   1.000
_cell.length_b   1.000
_cell.length_c   1.000
_cell.angle_alpha   90.00
_cell.angle_beta   90.00
_cell.angle_gamma   90.00
#
_symmetry.space_group_name_H-M   'P 1'
#
loop_
_entity.id
_entity.type
_entity.pdbx_description
1 polymer ?
#
loop_
_entity_poly.entity_id
_entity_poly.type
_entity_poly.pdbx_seq_one_letter_code
_entity_poly.pdbx_strand_id
1 'polypeptide(L)'
;MEIYKGTSAFSGIAIGKILYYHRGEYQIRQSMVDNVKKELDRLEHARTAVKTQIQHMYKNGIPLPKEQELTLKRQLKLLSGGSFQRAVESMITTEKVSAAYAVQTTRDELANVFRKLEDEAVKEQIENIREISELLIGAMGGSHARINLGDEPVILAAEQLSPNELLEMNKSSLLAIVMHQGSIISHVSIMAKSMAVPTLVEVEIQKEWDGHMAIVDGYTGTLYIDPEPELLKEYEIRHTADMEEREELLRLRNQEDITADGKEIKLLANIGNLDDLNPVLYYGATGIGLLRSEFQYLGRENYPRENELFRAYKKVAEDMEGRPVVIRTVDLGADRQAEYMAIPDEVNPMMGNRGIRLCLDRKKMFKAQLRAIYRASAYGNISLMYPMITSEEELDEIEKLIQEVKKGLDEKNIPYKDIRTGIMIETPAAVMISEELGKRVDFLSLGTNDLTQYTLAMDRQNLLLKNKYNDHHPALVKMIRMVTEAGHKSGCNVYICGELAADSNLTEKFIQMGVDGLSVVPACVLPVRKAIRAAFADASNRPEEQ
;
A
#
# COMPACT_ATOMS: atom_id res chain seq x y z
N MET A 1 -10.89 -7.82 33.85
CA MET A 1 -10.78 -7.72 32.37
C MET A 1 -11.08 -6.28 31.94
N GLU A 2 -10.20 -5.69 31.13
CA GLU A 2 -10.41 -4.38 30.50
C GLU A 2 -10.40 -4.56 28.99
N ILE A 3 -11.16 -3.70 28.27
CA ILE A 3 -11.32 -3.82 26.82
C ILE A 3 -11.00 -2.46 26.19
N TYR A 4 -10.08 -2.47 25.24
CA TYR A 4 -9.68 -1.30 24.49
C TYR A 4 -9.94 -1.50 23.00
N LYS A 5 -10.21 -0.43 22.29
CA LYS A 5 -10.40 -0.42 20.84
C LYS A 5 -9.30 0.37 20.18
N GLY A 6 -8.86 -0.14 19.05
CA GLY A 6 -7.91 0.52 18.17
C GLY A 6 -8.25 0.23 16.73
N THR A 7 -7.44 0.79 15.85
CA THR A 7 -7.54 0.55 14.42
C THR A 7 -6.58 -0.58 14.03
N SER A 8 -7.10 -1.62 13.34
CA SER A 8 -6.28 -2.75 12.90
C SER A 8 -5.41 -2.35 11.71
N ALA A 9 -4.10 -2.40 11.88
CA ALA A 9 -3.14 -2.23 10.79
C ALA A 9 -2.79 -3.56 10.12
N PHE A 10 -2.82 -4.67 10.87
CA PHE A 10 -2.71 -6.02 10.36
C PHE A 10 -3.51 -7.00 11.22
N SER A 11 -4.36 -7.79 10.54
CA SER A 11 -5.26 -8.73 11.20
C SER A 11 -4.53 -9.98 11.70
N GLY A 12 -5.07 -10.59 12.75
CA GLY A 12 -4.60 -11.81 13.36
C GLY A 12 -4.89 -11.81 14.84
N ILE A 13 -4.80 -12.96 15.46
CA ILE A 13 -4.96 -13.15 16.90
C ILE A 13 -3.59 -13.36 17.53
N ALA A 14 -3.32 -12.67 18.63
CA ALA A 14 -2.14 -12.93 19.45
C ALA A 14 -2.53 -12.97 20.93
N ILE A 15 -1.92 -13.89 21.66
CA ILE A 15 -2.15 -14.11 23.08
C ILE A 15 -0.80 -14.16 23.78
N GLY A 16 -0.59 -13.33 24.79
CA GLY A 16 0.67 -13.29 25.51
C GLY A 16 0.73 -12.17 26.54
N LYS A 17 1.88 -12.08 27.21
CA LYS A 17 2.13 -10.99 28.15
C LYS A 17 2.47 -9.71 27.40
N ILE A 18 2.04 -8.59 27.92
CA ILE A 18 2.44 -7.28 27.42
C ILE A 18 3.83 -6.96 27.93
N LEU A 19 4.66 -6.45 27.02
CA LEU A 19 5.87 -5.71 27.33
C LEU A 19 5.59 -4.23 27.00
N TYR A 20 5.52 -3.40 28.04
CA TYR A 20 5.38 -1.95 27.86
C TYR A 20 6.73 -1.35 27.50
N TYR A 21 6.82 -0.83 26.29
CA TYR A 21 8.00 -0.12 25.83
C TYR A 21 7.76 1.39 25.89
N HIS A 22 8.51 2.02 26.76
CA HIS A 22 8.61 3.47 26.79
C HIS A 22 9.98 3.87 26.26
N ARG A 23 9.97 4.67 25.22
CA ARG A 23 11.20 5.29 24.71
C ARG A 23 11.77 6.14 25.84
N GLY A 24 12.81 5.68 26.49
CA GLY A 24 13.46 6.45 27.53
C GLY A 24 13.89 7.80 26.97
N GLU A 25 13.39 8.89 27.56
CA GLU A 25 13.96 10.19 27.31
C GLU A 25 15.45 10.10 27.64
N TYR A 26 16.30 10.40 26.65
CA TYR A 26 17.72 10.50 26.92
C TYR A 26 17.92 11.52 28.04
N GLN A 27 18.21 11.07 29.25
CA GLN A 27 18.71 11.96 30.29
C GLN A 27 20.15 12.34 29.97
N ILE A 28 20.30 13.16 28.95
CA ILE A 28 21.60 13.74 28.59
C ILE A 28 21.86 14.81 29.63
N ARG A 29 22.73 14.50 30.57
CA ARG A 29 23.15 15.48 31.58
C ARG A 29 24.00 16.54 30.91
N GLN A 30 23.80 17.80 31.30
CA GLN A 30 24.71 18.88 30.94
C GLN A 30 26.10 18.51 31.41
N SER A 31 26.99 18.29 30.46
CA SER A 31 28.41 18.05 30.75
C SER A 31 29.24 19.13 30.06
N MET A 32 30.00 19.88 30.85
CA MET A 32 30.99 20.82 30.33
C MET A 32 32.15 20.03 29.70
N VAL A 33 32.61 20.47 28.53
CA VAL A 33 33.67 19.79 27.79
C VAL A 33 34.89 20.68 27.65
N ASP A 34 36.06 20.10 27.89
CA ASP A 34 37.32 20.82 27.76
C ASP A 34 37.76 20.97 26.31
N ASN A 35 37.32 20.09 25.42
CA ASN A 35 37.73 20.07 24.02
C ASN A 35 36.53 20.23 23.06
N VAL A 36 36.19 21.49 22.79
CA VAL A 36 35.12 21.90 21.86
C VAL A 36 35.31 21.30 20.46
N LYS A 37 36.54 21.23 19.97
CA LYS A 37 36.83 20.68 18.64
C LYS A 37 36.46 19.20 18.55
N LYS A 38 36.75 18.42 19.59
CA LYS A 38 36.40 16.99 19.64
C LYS A 38 34.87 16.77 19.58
N GLU A 39 34.09 17.63 20.23
CA GLU A 39 32.62 17.53 20.21
C GLU A 39 32.05 17.97 18.85
N LEU A 40 32.62 18.98 18.20
CA LEU A 40 32.25 19.36 16.84
C LEU A 40 32.56 18.23 15.84
N ASP A 41 33.75 17.61 15.96
CA ASP A 41 34.11 16.44 15.13
C ASP A 41 33.17 15.27 15.37
N ARG A 42 32.75 15.04 16.62
CA ARG A 42 31.78 14.01 16.99
C ARG A 42 30.40 14.26 16.38
N LEU A 43 29.92 15.51 16.41
CA LEU A 43 28.68 15.93 15.75
C LEU A 43 28.76 15.71 14.23
N GLU A 44 29.90 16.08 13.62
CA GLU A 44 30.08 15.90 12.17
C GLU A 44 30.11 14.43 11.73
N HIS A 45 30.77 13.56 12.52
CA HIS A 45 30.74 12.12 12.29
C HIS A 45 29.31 11.55 12.41
N ALA A 46 28.57 11.92 13.46
CA ALA A 46 27.19 11.52 13.64
C ALA A 46 26.32 12.01 12.49
N ARG A 47 26.48 13.26 12.06
CA ARG A 47 25.76 13.84 10.94
C ARG A 47 26.02 13.09 9.64
N THR A 48 27.26 12.73 9.38
CA THR A 48 27.64 11.95 8.20
C THR A 48 27.05 10.55 8.23
N ALA A 49 27.08 9.89 9.39
CA ALA A 49 26.49 8.57 9.58
C ALA A 49 24.98 8.59 9.35
N VAL A 50 24.24 9.52 9.98
CA VAL A 50 22.79 9.68 9.81
C VAL A 50 22.44 10.04 8.37
N LYS A 51 23.20 10.93 7.74
CA LYS A 51 23.00 11.29 6.34
C LYS A 51 23.19 10.09 5.40
N THR A 52 24.21 9.26 5.65
CA THR A 52 24.45 8.03 4.91
C THR A 52 23.32 7.02 5.14
N GLN A 53 22.86 6.88 6.37
CA GLN A 53 21.73 6.01 6.72
C GLN A 53 20.45 6.43 5.98
N ILE A 54 20.08 7.71 6.02
CA ILE A 54 18.91 8.24 5.30
C ILE A 54 19.09 8.10 3.79
N GLN A 55 20.29 8.34 3.26
CA GLN A 55 20.57 8.14 1.83
C GLN A 55 20.55 6.68 1.41
N HIS A 56 20.92 5.77 2.30
CA HIS A 56 20.85 4.34 2.08
C HIS A 56 19.39 3.84 2.03
N MET A 57 18.54 4.36 2.92
CA MET A 57 17.09 4.14 2.87
C MET A 57 16.50 4.65 1.55
N TYR A 58 17.00 5.77 1.04
CA TYR A 58 16.61 6.37 -0.23
C TYR A 58 17.15 5.61 -1.46
N LYS A 59 18.35 5.00 -1.37
CA LYS A 59 19.03 4.34 -2.51
C LYS A 59 18.73 2.85 -2.65
N ASN A 60 18.33 2.17 -1.57
CA ASN A 60 18.15 0.73 -1.57
C ASN A 60 16.81 0.25 -2.16
N GLY A 61 16.19 1.07 -3.01
CA GLY A 61 15.25 0.59 -4.01
C GLY A 61 13.83 0.27 -3.52
N ILE A 62 13.47 0.59 -2.28
CA ILE A 62 12.07 0.66 -1.88
C ILE A 62 11.62 2.07 -2.25
N PRO A 63 10.72 2.25 -3.23
CA PRO A 63 10.17 3.57 -3.52
C PRO A 63 9.35 4.01 -2.30
N LEU A 64 9.85 5.01 -1.62
CA LEU A 64 9.15 5.61 -0.50
C LEU A 64 7.94 6.39 -1.00
N PRO A 65 6.80 6.36 -0.29
CA PRO A 65 5.70 7.28 -0.52
C PRO A 65 6.22 8.71 -0.56
N LYS A 66 5.63 9.57 -1.39
CA LYS A 66 6.15 10.93 -1.63
C LYS A 66 6.22 11.82 -0.41
N GLU A 67 5.26 11.69 0.49
CA GLU A 67 5.32 12.39 1.78
C GLU A 67 6.58 12.00 2.54
N GLN A 68 6.97 10.75 2.47
CA GLN A 68 8.18 10.23 3.10
C GLN A 68 9.44 10.67 2.35
N GLU A 69 9.41 10.71 1.02
CA GLU A 69 10.50 11.27 0.22
C GLU A 69 10.69 12.76 0.51
N LEU A 70 9.60 13.51 0.67
CA LEU A 70 9.62 14.91 1.10
C LEU A 70 10.14 15.05 2.53
N THR A 71 9.69 14.20 3.44
CA THR A 71 10.17 14.14 4.83
C THR A 71 11.66 13.84 4.88
N LEU A 72 12.13 12.80 4.16
CA LEU A 72 13.56 12.48 4.07
C LEU A 72 14.38 13.60 3.41
N LYS A 73 13.86 14.27 2.39
CA LYS A 73 14.52 15.45 1.78
C LYS A 73 14.60 16.62 2.75
N ARG A 74 13.55 16.86 3.55
CA ARG A 74 13.57 17.88 4.60
C ARG A 74 14.57 17.50 5.69
N GLN A 75 14.61 16.24 6.10
CA GLN A 75 15.59 15.71 7.05
C GLN A 75 17.03 15.84 6.52
N LEU A 76 17.28 15.46 5.26
CA LEU A 76 18.60 15.67 4.62
C LEU A 76 18.97 17.15 4.53
N LYS A 77 18.00 18.05 4.34
CA LYS A 77 18.22 19.49 4.33
C LYS A 77 18.58 20.01 5.72
N LEU A 78 17.91 19.52 6.77
CA LEU A 78 18.26 19.81 8.17
C LEU A 78 19.68 19.36 8.52
N LEU A 79 20.12 18.22 8.02
CA LEU A 79 21.47 17.68 8.17
C LEU A 79 22.53 18.35 7.27
N SER A 80 22.12 19.07 6.22
CA SER A 80 23.06 19.65 5.24
C SER A 80 23.43 21.12 5.49
N GLY A 81 22.91 21.70 6.56
CA GLY A 81 23.14 23.09 6.95
C GLY A 81 21.84 23.88 7.04
N GLY A 82 21.63 24.57 8.11
CA GLY A 82 20.43 25.36 8.37
C GLY A 82 20.48 26.04 9.73
N SER A 83 19.40 26.65 10.15
CA SER A 83 19.28 27.31 11.46
C SER A 83 19.50 26.34 12.61
N PHE A 84 18.94 25.13 12.53
CA PHE A 84 19.11 24.09 13.55
C PHE A 84 20.59 23.74 13.77
N GLN A 85 21.31 23.42 12.70
CA GLN A 85 22.73 23.05 12.83
C GLN A 85 23.58 24.16 13.37
N ARG A 86 23.38 25.39 12.87
CA ARG A 86 24.11 26.56 13.38
C ARG A 86 23.85 26.82 14.87
N ALA A 87 22.62 26.61 15.32
CA ALA A 87 22.27 26.73 16.73
C ALA A 87 22.98 25.67 17.58
N VAL A 88 23.00 24.41 17.14
CA VAL A 88 23.74 23.32 17.83
C VAL A 88 25.23 23.62 17.90
N GLU A 89 25.87 23.99 16.77
CA GLU A 89 27.31 24.32 16.72
C GLU A 89 27.66 25.56 17.58
N SER A 90 26.78 26.57 17.58
CA SER A 90 26.91 27.75 18.43
C SER A 90 26.86 27.37 19.90
N MET A 91 25.91 26.54 20.31
CA MET A 91 25.79 26.10 21.70
C MET A 91 27.03 25.31 22.17
N ILE A 92 27.54 24.39 21.34
CA ILE A 92 28.77 23.66 21.65
C ILE A 92 29.94 24.63 21.84
N THR A 93 30.02 25.65 20.98
CA THR A 93 31.17 26.57 20.95
C THR A 93 31.10 27.59 22.09
N THR A 94 29.94 28.15 22.37
CA THR A 94 29.76 29.24 23.36
C THR A 94 29.60 28.71 24.78
N GLU A 95 28.82 27.64 24.95
CA GLU A 95 28.52 27.09 26.28
C GLU A 95 29.42 25.93 26.68
N LYS A 96 30.29 25.47 25.75
CA LYS A 96 31.27 24.39 25.99
C LYS A 96 30.60 23.12 26.53
N VAL A 97 29.45 22.74 25.95
CA VAL A 97 28.68 21.55 26.32
C VAL A 97 28.91 20.42 25.33
N SER A 98 28.53 19.21 25.72
CA SER A 98 28.62 18.04 24.83
C SER A 98 27.69 18.18 23.62
N ALA A 99 28.08 17.61 22.49
CA ALA A 99 27.30 17.65 21.25
C ALA A 99 25.90 17.08 21.42
N ALA A 100 25.75 15.97 22.17
CA ALA A 100 24.45 15.37 22.45
C ALA A 100 23.53 16.32 23.25
N TYR A 101 24.08 17.00 24.28
CA TYR A 101 23.32 17.98 25.06
C TYR A 101 22.90 19.18 24.20
N ALA A 102 23.80 19.68 23.36
CA ALA A 102 23.50 20.80 22.47
C ALA A 102 22.39 20.45 21.47
N VAL A 103 22.40 19.24 20.90
CA VAL A 103 21.33 18.75 20.00
C VAL A 103 20.00 18.67 20.74
N GLN A 104 19.96 18.09 21.94
CA GLN A 104 18.74 17.95 22.74
C GLN A 104 18.16 19.32 23.11
N THR A 105 18.98 20.20 23.66
CA THR A 105 18.56 21.53 24.12
C THR A 105 18.04 22.38 22.95
N THR A 106 18.75 22.40 21.83
CA THR A 106 18.31 23.11 20.62
C THR A 106 16.97 22.57 20.10
N ARG A 107 16.77 21.25 20.11
CA ARG A 107 15.48 20.61 19.77
C ARG A 107 14.36 21.15 20.66
N ASP A 108 14.57 21.11 21.98
CA ASP A 108 13.56 21.46 22.98
C ASP A 108 13.22 22.97 22.93
N GLU A 109 14.20 23.82 22.72
CA GLU A 109 14.01 25.26 22.51
C GLU A 109 13.18 25.54 21.25
N LEU A 110 13.51 24.92 20.12
CA LEU A 110 12.75 25.07 18.88
C LEU A 110 11.32 24.53 19.02
N ALA A 111 11.15 23.37 19.66
CA ALA A 111 9.82 22.81 19.91
C ALA A 111 8.97 23.76 20.78
N ASN A 112 9.55 24.39 21.80
CA ASN A 112 8.85 25.35 22.65
C ASN A 112 8.48 26.66 21.93
N VAL A 113 9.34 27.15 21.02
CA VAL A 113 9.04 28.34 20.22
C VAL A 113 7.89 28.07 19.25
N PHE A 114 7.92 26.92 18.59
CA PHE A 114 6.93 26.56 17.58
C PHE A 114 5.61 26.03 18.14
N ARG A 115 5.59 25.48 19.37
CA ARG A 115 4.36 24.99 20.02
C ARG A 115 3.28 26.08 20.20
N LYS A 116 3.65 27.35 20.07
CA LYS A 116 2.73 28.49 20.14
C LYS A 116 2.07 28.83 18.81
N LEU A 117 2.43 28.15 17.73
CA LEU A 117 1.89 28.36 16.40
C LEU A 117 1.00 27.17 16.02
N GLU A 118 -0.28 27.45 15.71
CA GLU A 118 -1.30 26.41 15.39
C GLU A 118 -1.24 25.91 13.92
N ASP A 119 -0.13 26.09 13.21
CA ASP A 119 0.03 25.74 11.81
C ASP A 119 0.51 24.27 11.66
N GLU A 120 -0.19 23.47 10.86
CA GLU A 120 0.15 22.05 10.61
C GLU A 120 1.54 21.86 9.96
N ALA A 121 1.95 22.76 9.07
CA ALA A 121 3.27 22.72 8.46
C ALA A 121 4.38 22.93 9.51
N VAL A 122 4.09 23.67 10.56
CA VAL A 122 5.00 23.90 11.68
C VAL A 122 5.09 22.66 12.58
N LYS A 123 3.99 21.96 12.81
CA LYS A 123 3.95 20.68 13.55
C LYS A 123 4.81 19.63 12.87
N GLU A 124 4.68 19.49 11.55
CA GLU A 124 5.49 18.57 10.75
C GLU A 124 7.00 18.91 10.82
N GLN A 125 7.33 20.18 10.85
CA GLN A 125 8.72 20.63 10.96
C GLN A 125 9.31 20.31 12.34
N ILE A 126 8.53 20.42 13.41
CA ILE A 126 8.93 20.01 14.76
C ILE A 126 9.24 18.51 14.81
N GLU A 127 8.37 17.70 14.22
CA GLU A 127 8.56 16.25 14.21
C GLU A 127 9.83 15.85 13.43
N ASN A 128 10.08 16.47 12.29
CA ASN A 128 11.33 16.27 11.55
C ASN A 128 12.58 16.66 12.36
N ILE A 129 12.54 17.76 13.11
CA ILE A 129 13.65 18.18 13.98
C ILE A 129 13.83 17.17 15.12
N ARG A 130 12.74 16.67 15.69
CA ARG A 130 12.76 15.66 16.75
C ARG A 130 13.42 14.37 16.29
N GLU A 131 12.94 13.82 15.17
CA GLU A 131 13.50 12.60 14.59
C GLU A 131 15.01 12.72 14.26
N ILE A 132 15.40 13.81 13.62
CA ILE A 132 16.82 14.05 13.29
C ILE A 132 17.66 14.21 14.54
N SER A 133 17.15 14.87 15.57
CA SER A 133 17.87 15.02 16.85
C SER A 133 18.09 13.67 17.52
N GLU A 134 17.09 12.80 17.52
CA GLU A 134 17.19 11.45 18.08
C GLU A 134 18.21 10.59 17.32
N LEU A 135 18.18 10.63 15.98
CA LEU A 135 19.16 9.93 15.15
C LEU A 135 20.60 10.44 15.40
N LEU A 136 20.78 11.75 15.53
CA LEU A 136 22.11 12.34 15.81
C LEU A 136 22.61 11.93 17.20
N ILE A 137 21.76 11.99 18.23
CA ILE A 137 22.10 11.58 19.59
C ILE A 137 22.46 10.08 19.62
N GLY A 138 21.68 9.25 18.96
CA GLY A 138 21.96 7.82 18.81
C GLY A 138 23.32 7.56 18.14
N ALA A 139 23.62 8.24 17.04
CA ALA A 139 24.89 8.11 16.32
C ALA A 139 26.10 8.63 17.12
N MET A 140 25.90 9.50 18.11
CA MET A 140 26.94 9.97 19.03
C MET A 140 27.18 9.02 20.22
N GLY A 141 26.61 7.82 20.22
CA GLY A 141 26.80 6.83 21.27
C GLY A 141 25.86 7.01 22.46
N GLY A 142 24.75 7.74 22.28
CA GLY A 142 23.57 7.56 23.10
C GLY A 142 23.07 6.14 22.83
N SER A 143 23.15 5.24 23.81
CA SER A 143 22.67 3.89 23.62
C SER A 143 21.17 3.93 23.36
N HIS A 144 20.73 3.59 22.14
CA HIS A 144 19.46 2.93 22.03
C HIS A 144 19.61 1.65 22.87
N ALA A 145 18.94 1.57 23.99
CA ALA A 145 18.75 0.26 24.60
C ALA A 145 18.06 -0.55 23.49
N ARG A 146 18.76 -1.56 22.95
CA ARG A 146 18.08 -2.55 22.10
C ARG A 146 16.84 -2.95 22.85
N ILE A 147 15.69 -2.88 22.21
CA ILE A 147 14.46 -3.36 22.81
C ILE A 147 14.68 -4.84 23.03
N ASN A 148 14.99 -5.18 24.26
CA ASN A 148 15.13 -6.58 24.65
C ASN A 148 13.73 -7.10 24.94
N LEU A 149 13.18 -7.87 24.02
CA LEU A 149 11.88 -8.51 24.17
C LEU A 149 11.91 -9.66 25.22
N GLY A 150 13.09 -9.96 25.78
CA GLY A 150 13.26 -11.13 26.65
C GLY A 150 13.32 -12.43 25.87
N ASP A 151 13.31 -13.55 26.62
CA ASP A 151 13.34 -14.90 26.05
C ASP A 151 11.92 -15.43 25.75
N GLU A 152 10.89 -14.87 26.38
CA GLU A 152 9.49 -15.26 26.16
C GLU A 152 8.86 -14.36 25.07
N PRO A 153 8.00 -14.92 24.18
CA PRO A 153 7.27 -14.13 23.22
C PRO A 153 6.29 -13.16 23.90
N VAL A 154 6.25 -11.92 23.43
CA VAL A 154 5.48 -10.82 24.05
C VAL A 154 4.62 -10.05 23.06
N ILE A 155 3.59 -9.40 23.56
CA ILE A 155 2.84 -8.35 22.91
C ILE A 155 3.52 -7.02 23.25
N LEU A 156 4.05 -6.32 22.26
CA LEU A 156 4.74 -5.05 22.46
C LEU A 156 3.73 -3.90 22.50
N ALA A 157 3.60 -3.24 23.63
CA ALA A 157 2.82 -2.01 23.79
C ALA A 157 3.76 -0.81 23.82
N ALA A 158 3.62 0.14 22.88
CA ALA A 158 4.49 1.29 22.77
C ALA A 158 3.69 2.56 22.40
N GLU A 159 4.05 3.70 22.97
CA GLU A 159 3.51 4.99 22.54
C GLU A 159 3.73 5.21 21.05
N GLN A 160 4.94 4.96 20.59
CA GLN A 160 5.38 5.06 19.22
C GLN A 160 6.59 4.16 19.00
N LEU A 161 6.70 3.59 17.80
CA LEU A 161 7.88 2.83 17.36
C LEU A 161 8.47 3.48 16.11
N SER A 162 9.78 3.34 15.96
CA SER A 162 10.46 3.65 14.69
C SER A 162 10.67 2.38 13.86
N PRO A 163 10.80 2.50 12.54
CA PRO A 163 11.15 1.37 11.67
C PRO A 163 12.44 0.66 12.08
N ASN A 164 13.45 1.40 12.53
CA ASN A 164 14.73 0.84 12.96
C ASN A 164 14.59 0.00 14.23
N GLU A 165 13.81 0.46 15.21
CA GLU A 165 13.54 -0.31 16.42
C GLU A 165 12.88 -1.64 16.08
N LEU A 166 11.90 -1.62 15.16
CA LEU A 166 11.22 -2.85 14.73
C LEU A 166 12.15 -3.81 13.97
N LEU A 167 13.09 -3.30 13.17
CA LEU A 167 14.08 -4.12 12.45
C LEU A 167 15.08 -4.82 13.38
N GLU A 168 15.43 -4.18 14.49
CA GLU A 168 16.40 -4.71 15.47
C GLU A 168 15.79 -5.74 16.43
N MET A 169 14.46 -5.83 16.48
CA MET A 169 13.74 -6.79 17.33
C MET A 169 13.87 -8.22 16.81
N ASN A 170 13.91 -9.16 17.75
CA ASN A 170 13.81 -10.57 17.40
C ASN A 170 12.35 -10.91 17.02
N LYS A 171 12.12 -11.20 15.75
CA LYS A 171 10.78 -11.52 15.21
C LYS A 171 10.11 -12.70 15.90
N SER A 172 10.87 -13.69 16.34
CA SER A 172 10.32 -14.88 16.99
C SER A 172 9.78 -14.60 18.40
N SER A 173 10.18 -13.49 19.02
CA SER A 173 9.72 -13.06 20.34
C SER A 173 8.62 -11.98 20.27
N LEU A 174 8.15 -11.61 19.08
CA LEU A 174 7.14 -10.57 18.88
C LEU A 174 5.82 -11.20 18.45
N LEU A 175 4.84 -11.26 19.36
CA LEU A 175 3.51 -11.82 19.09
C LEU A 175 2.58 -10.83 18.42
N ALA A 176 2.56 -9.58 18.89
CA ALA A 176 1.77 -8.48 18.34
C ALA A 176 2.38 -7.13 18.69
N ILE A 177 1.94 -6.11 17.99
CA ILE A 177 2.28 -4.70 18.27
C ILE A 177 1.00 -3.93 18.57
N VAL A 178 1.02 -3.15 19.65
CA VAL A 178 -0.05 -2.22 20.02
C VAL A 178 0.58 -0.85 20.20
N MET A 179 0.09 0.16 19.45
CA MET A 179 0.63 1.51 19.48
C MET A 179 -0.44 2.55 19.79
N HIS A 180 -0.06 3.57 20.56
CA HIS A 180 -0.92 4.73 20.79
C HIS A 180 -0.88 5.64 19.57
N GLN A 181 0.30 6.00 19.09
CA GLN A 181 0.51 6.83 17.91
C GLN A 181 0.87 5.97 16.70
N GLY A 182 0.29 6.30 15.57
CA GLY A 182 0.52 5.62 14.31
C GLY A 182 -0.74 5.61 13.45
N SER A 183 -0.55 5.27 12.19
CA SER A 183 -1.66 5.05 11.25
C SER A 183 -1.49 3.71 10.54
N ILE A 184 -2.55 3.23 9.91
CA ILE A 184 -2.53 1.97 9.13
C ILE A 184 -1.46 2.01 8.03
N ILE A 185 -1.17 3.22 7.51
CA ILE A 185 -0.21 3.46 6.44
C ILE A 185 1.17 3.90 6.96
N SER A 186 1.41 3.89 8.26
CA SER A 186 2.73 4.21 8.82
C SER A 186 3.78 3.16 8.42
N HIS A 187 5.04 3.54 8.36
CA HIS A 187 6.15 2.62 8.05
C HIS A 187 6.19 1.41 8.97
N VAL A 188 5.96 1.61 10.25
CA VAL A 188 5.93 0.53 11.25
C VAL A 188 4.78 -0.42 10.95
N SER A 189 3.59 0.10 10.62
CA SER A 189 2.43 -0.71 10.26
C SER A 189 2.68 -1.53 8.99
N ILE A 190 3.29 -0.92 7.97
CA ILE A 190 3.66 -1.62 6.73
C ILE A 190 4.70 -2.71 6.99
N MET A 191 5.70 -2.43 7.83
CA MET A 191 6.71 -3.42 8.20
C MET A 191 6.12 -4.55 9.04
N ALA A 192 5.30 -4.25 10.05
CA ALA A 192 4.60 -5.24 10.86
C ALA A 192 3.74 -6.17 9.98
N LYS A 193 3.04 -5.60 9.00
CA LYS A 193 2.29 -6.35 7.98
C LYS A 193 3.20 -7.27 7.15
N SER A 194 4.37 -6.79 6.71
CA SER A 194 5.34 -7.61 5.97
C SER A 194 5.94 -8.73 6.83
N MET A 195 5.97 -8.53 8.15
CA MET A 195 6.40 -9.52 9.14
C MET A 195 5.27 -10.47 9.57
N ALA A 196 4.06 -10.25 9.09
CA ALA A 196 2.82 -10.95 9.50
C ALA A 196 2.53 -10.88 11.01
N VAL A 197 2.88 -9.76 11.65
CA VAL A 197 2.68 -9.51 13.09
C VAL A 197 1.37 -8.73 13.30
N PRO A 198 0.37 -9.28 14.02
CA PRO A 198 -0.87 -8.58 14.35
C PRO A 198 -0.57 -7.21 14.97
N THR A 199 -1.22 -6.15 14.45
CA THR A 199 -0.88 -4.77 14.84
C THR A 199 -2.12 -3.93 15.01
N LEU A 200 -2.25 -3.30 16.17
CA LEU A 200 -3.26 -2.28 16.47
C LEU A 200 -2.59 -0.93 16.65
N VAL A 201 -3.19 0.11 16.11
CA VAL A 201 -2.79 1.51 16.28
C VAL A 201 -3.95 2.30 16.90
N GLU A 202 -3.66 3.51 17.40
CA GLU A 202 -4.65 4.39 18.03
C GLU A 202 -5.29 3.77 19.30
N VAL A 203 -4.51 3.00 20.05
CA VAL A 203 -4.92 2.41 21.33
C VAL A 203 -4.39 3.27 22.48
N GLU A 204 -5.24 3.67 23.42
CA GLU A 204 -4.77 4.31 24.67
C GLU A 204 -3.96 3.33 25.50
N ILE A 205 -2.64 3.52 25.54
CA ILE A 205 -1.70 2.61 26.22
C ILE A 205 -1.46 3.07 27.65
N GLN A 206 -1.41 2.12 28.56
CA GLN A 206 -1.13 2.37 29.98
C GLN A 206 0.13 1.61 30.42
N LYS A 207 0.96 2.25 31.23
CA LYS A 207 2.21 1.68 31.74
C LYS A 207 1.94 0.47 32.64
N GLU A 208 0.83 0.48 33.31
CA GLU A 208 0.37 -0.55 34.26
C GLU A 208 0.14 -1.90 33.58
N TRP A 209 0.01 -1.94 32.26
CA TRP A 209 -0.18 -3.20 31.50
C TRP A 209 1.08 -4.06 31.42
N ASP A 210 2.24 -3.53 31.81
CA ASP A 210 3.49 -4.28 31.74
C ASP A 210 3.42 -5.59 32.53
N GLY A 211 3.70 -6.71 31.87
CA GLY A 211 3.61 -8.07 32.44
C GLY A 211 2.20 -8.67 32.50
N HIS A 212 1.13 -7.90 32.20
CA HIS A 212 -0.24 -8.41 32.19
C HIS A 212 -0.49 -9.32 30.97
N MET A 213 -1.36 -10.32 31.15
CA MET A 213 -1.82 -11.16 30.07
C MET A 213 -2.78 -10.38 29.17
N ALA A 214 -2.64 -10.52 27.86
CA ALA A 214 -3.52 -9.85 26.91
C ALA A 214 -3.86 -10.71 25.70
N ILE A 215 -4.97 -10.34 25.06
CA ILE A 215 -5.38 -10.83 23.73
C ILE A 215 -5.46 -9.66 22.79
N VAL A 216 -4.77 -9.75 21.66
CA VAL A 216 -4.90 -8.83 20.53
C VAL A 216 -5.75 -9.52 19.47
N ASP A 217 -6.94 -8.98 19.21
CA ASP A 217 -7.79 -9.39 18.09
C ASP A 217 -7.71 -8.33 16.99
N GLY A 218 -6.80 -8.54 16.04
CA GLY A 218 -6.63 -7.69 14.87
C GLY A 218 -7.76 -7.79 13.85
N TYR A 219 -8.69 -8.75 13.95
CA TYR A 219 -9.87 -8.82 13.10
C TYR A 219 -10.93 -7.82 13.53
N THR A 220 -11.10 -7.64 14.84
CA THR A 220 -12.09 -6.72 15.44
C THR A 220 -11.50 -5.41 15.92
N GLY A 221 -10.17 -5.24 15.87
CA GLY A 221 -9.47 -4.07 16.40
C GLY A 221 -9.55 -4.00 17.93
N THR A 222 -9.58 -5.13 18.64
CA THR A 222 -9.82 -5.18 20.08
C THR A 222 -8.61 -5.70 20.84
N LEU A 223 -8.28 -5.02 21.94
CA LEU A 223 -7.30 -5.45 22.91
C LEU A 223 -8.02 -5.77 24.23
N TYR A 224 -7.81 -6.97 24.73
CA TYR A 224 -8.30 -7.41 26.04
C TYR A 224 -7.13 -7.51 27.01
N ILE A 225 -7.22 -6.86 28.16
CA ILE A 225 -6.22 -6.93 29.24
C ILE A 225 -6.81 -7.77 30.36
N ASP A 226 -6.01 -8.70 30.89
CA ASP A 226 -6.42 -9.68 31.90
C ASP A 226 -7.75 -10.35 31.54
N PRO A 227 -7.81 -11.05 30.39
CA PRO A 227 -9.03 -11.73 29.96
C PRO A 227 -9.50 -12.75 30.97
N GLU A 228 -10.82 -12.91 31.10
CA GLU A 228 -11.42 -13.97 31.91
C GLU A 228 -11.04 -15.34 31.34
N PRO A 229 -10.94 -16.40 32.18
CA PRO A 229 -10.48 -17.71 31.75
C PRO A 229 -11.29 -18.32 30.58
N GLU A 230 -12.61 -18.07 30.57
CA GLU A 230 -13.50 -18.52 29.49
C GLU A 230 -13.15 -17.85 28.16
N LEU A 231 -12.96 -16.52 28.17
CA LEU A 231 -12.59 -15.76 27.00
C LEU A 231 -11.19 -16.14 26.49
N LEU A 232 -10.24 -16.31 27.41
CA LEU A 232 -8.89 -16.74 27.05
C LEU A 232 -8.94 -18.08 26.32
N LYS A 233 -9.68 -19.07 26.86
CA LYS A 233 -9.84 -20.38 26.23
C LYS A 233 -10.51 -20.31 24.87
N GLU A 234 -11.53 -19.45 24.69
CA GLU A 234 -12.16 -19.22 23.40
C GLU A 234 -11.13 -18.70 22.38
N TYR A 235 -10.34 -17.71 22.77
CA TYR A 235 -9.33 -17.12 21.88
C TYR A 235 -8.13 -18.03 21.64
N GLU A 236 -7.76 -18.90 22.54
CA GLU A 236 -6.75 -19.96 22.31
C GLU A 236 -7.19 -20.91 21.19
N ILE A 237 -8.46 -21.31 21.18
CA ILE A 237 -9.03 -22.15 20.11
C ILE A 237 -9.03 -21.38 18.79
N ARG A 238 -9.49 -20.13 18.79
CA ARG A 238 -9.51 -19.27 17.59
C ARG A 238 -8.10 -18.99 17.06
N HIS A 239 -7.14 -18.73 17.94
CA HIS A 239 -5.73 -18.52 17.58
C HIS A 239 -5.13 -19.76 16.92
N THR A 240 -5.38 -20.95 17.51
CA THR A 240 -4.89 -22.21 16.93
C THR A 240 -5.49 -22.43 15.53
N ALA A 241 -6.79 -22.23 15.36
CA ALA A 241 -7.44 -22.34 14.07
C ALA A 241 -6.92 -21.31 13.05
N ASP A 242 -6.68 -20.06 13.46
CA ASP A 242 -6.11 -19.01 12.62
C ASP A 242 -4.68 -19.36 12.16
N MET A 243 -3.88 -19.91 13.04
CA MET A 243 -2.52 -20.35 12.72
C MET A 243 -2.50 -21.55 11.77
N GLU A 244 -3.37 -22.53 12.00
CA GLU A 244 -3.51 -23.70 11.13
C GLU A 244 -3.98 -23.30 9.74
N GLU A 245 -4.98 -22.40 9.65
CA GLU A 245 -5.48 -21.87 8.38
C GLU A 245 -4.38 -21.11 7.63
N ARG A 246 -3.62 -20.27 8.33
CA ARG A 246 -2.48 -19.54 7.72
C ARG A 246 -1.42 -20.47 7.18
N GLU A 247 -1.05 -21.51 7.94
CA GLU A 247 -0.08 -22.50 7.49
C GLU A 247 -0.61 -23.27 6.27
N GLU A 248 -1.87 -23.68 6.29
CA GLU A 248 -2.53 -24.34 5.15
C GLU A 248 -2.49 -23.45 3.92
N LEU A 249 -2.87 -22.18 4.06
CA LEU A 249 -2.82 -21.21 2.97
C LEU A 249 -1.40 -21.02 2.43
N LEU A 250 -0.39 -20.91 3.30
CA LEU A 250 1.00 -20.74 2.87
C LEU A 250 1.53 -21.97 2.08
N ARG A 251 1.06 -23.17 2.37
CA ARG A 251 1.38 -24.37 1.56
C ARG A 251 0.87 -24.26 0.12
N LEU A 252 -0.16 -23.47 -0.11
CA LEU A 252 -0.70 -23.21 -1.45
C LEU A 252 0.11 -22.20 -2.27
N ARG A 253 1.06 -21.47 -1.66
CA ARG A 253 1.77 -20.35 -2.27
C ARG A 253 2.34 -20.63 -3.67
N ASN A 254 2.90 -21.84 -3.87
CA ASN A 254 3.55 -22.24 -5.12
C ASN A 254 2.70 -23.25 -5.91
N GLN A 255 1.44 -23.43 -5.54
CA GLN A 255 0.53 -24.31 -6.25
C GLN A 255 -0.05 -23.60 -7.47
N GLU A 256 -0.36 -24.38 -8.49
CA GLU A 256 -1.02 -23.89 -9.71
C GLU A 256 -2.48 -23.50 -9.42
N ASP A 257 -2.95 -22.49 -10.13
CA ASP A 257 -4.31 -21.97 -10.02
C ASP A 257 -5.24 -22.76 -10.95
N ILE A 258 -5.49 -24.03 -10.59
CA ILE A 258 -6.28 -25.01 -11.37
C ILE A 258 -7.46 -25.48 -10.54
N THR A 259 -8.63 -25.54 -11.16
CA THR A 259 -9.86 -26.08 -10.54
C THR A 259 -9.72 -27.59 -10.28
N ALA A 260 -10.65 -28.14 -9.47
CA ALA A 260 -10.68 -29.58 -9.17
C ALA A 260 -10.86 -30.45 -10.43
N ASP A 261 -11.52 -29.92 -11.46
CA ASP A 261 -11.74 -30.56 -12.77
C ASP A 261 -10.73 -30.12 -13.85
N GLY A 262 -9.62 -29.45 -13.47
CA GLY A 262 -8.46 -29.21 -14.32
C GLY A 262 -8.49 -27.94 -15.18
N LYS A 263 -9.42 -27.01 -14.98
CA LYS A 263 -9.43 -25.72 -15.68
C LYS A 263 -8.43 -24.75 -15.04
N GLU A 264 -7.53 -24.18 -15.84
CA GLU A 264 -6.62 -23.11 -15.39
C GLU A 264 -7.36 -21.79 -15.24
N ILE A 265 -7.15 -21.10 -14.11
CA ILE A 265 -7.69 -19.77 -13.81
C ILE A 265 -6.52 -18.84 -13.51
N LYS A 266 -6.45 -17.69 -14.16
CA LYS A 266 -5.39 -16.70 -13.87
C LYS A 266 -5.66 -15.99 -12.55
N LEU A 267 -4.81 -16.21 -11.54
CA LEU A 267 -4.90 -15.50 -10.26
C LEU A 267 -3.85 -14.42 -10.18
N LEU A 268 -4.31 -13.18 -10.33
CA LEU A 268 -3.49 -11.99 -10.46
C LEU A 268 -3.64 -11.10 -9.21
N ALA A 269 -2.70 -10.16 -9.02
CA ALA A 269 -2.77 -9.21 -7.93
C ALA A 269 -3.18 -7.81 -8.40
N ASN A 270 -3.92 -7.10 -7.54
CA ASN A 270 -4.18 -5.66 -7.64
C ASN A 270 -3.18 -4.91 -6.78
N ILE A 271 -2.50 -3.92 -7.33
CA ILE A 271 -1.57 -3.07 -6.61
C ILE A 271 -1.90 -1.58 -6.80
N GLY A 272 -1.71 -0.81 -5.72
CA GLY A 272 -1.95 0.63 -5.70
C GLY A 272 -0.66 1.46 -5.69
N ASN A 273 0.46 0.82 -5.37
CA ASN A 273 1.78 1.45 -5.33
C ASN A 273 2.89 0.41 -5.57
N LEU A 274 4.15 0.85 -5.58
CA LEU A 274 5.29 -0.05 -5.82
C LEU A 274 5.66 -0.91 -4.60
N ASP A 275 5.24 -0.52 -3.40
CA ASP A 275 5.53 -1.27 -2.16
C ASP A 275 4.71 -2.57 -2.10
N ASP A 276 3.61 -2.64 -2.85
CA ASP A 276 2.78 -3.83 -2.97
C ASP A 276 3.46 -4.97 -3.77
N LEU A 277 4.58 -4.71 -4.47
CA LEU A 277 5.30 -5.73 -5.26
C LEU A 277 5.82 -6.88 -4.40
N ASN A 278 6.41 -6.58 -3.23
CA ASN A 278 6.88 -7.62 -2.32
C ASN A 278 5.76 -8.54 -1.83
N PRO A 279 4.62 -8.03 -1.36
CA PRO A 279 3.43 -8.85 -1.09
C PRO A 279 2.96 -9.69 -2.28
N VAL A 280 2.94 -9.16 -3.51
CA VAL A 280 2.55 -9.91 -4.72
C VAL A 280 3.43 -11.15 -4.89
N LEU A 281 4.74 -10.98 -4.81
CA LEU A 281 5.72 -12.07 -4.92
C LEU A 281 5.64 -13.01 -3.73
N TYR A 282 5.47 -12.47 -2.53
CA TYR A 282 5.37 -13.27 -1.30
C TYR A 282 4.16 -14.22 -1.32
N TYR A 283 2.99 -13.76 -1.71
CA TYR A 283 1.80 -14.60 -1.80
C TYR A 283 1.70 -15.42 -3.10
N GLY A 284 2.65 -15.25 -4.01
CA GLY A 284 2.78 -16.07 -5.21
C GLY A 284 1.69 -15.83 -6.24
N ALA A 285 1.25 -14.59 -6.44
CA ALA A 285 0.37 -14.25 -7.56
C ALA A 285 1.08 -14.50 -8.89
N THR A 286 0.34 -14.95 -9.89
CA THR A 286 0.89 -15.29 -11.22
C THR A 286 1.22 -14.05 -12.06
N GLY A 287 0.79 -12.86 -11.61
CA GLY A 287 1.06 -11.58 -12.26
C GLY A 287 0.32 -10.44 -11.57
N ILE A 288 0.34 -9.27 -12.18
CA ILE A 288 -0.41 -8.09 -11.76
C ILE A 288 -1.54 -7.86 -12.78
N GLY A 289 -2.79 -8.05 -12.35
CA GLY A 289 -3.98 -7.83 -13.18
C GLY A 289 -4.48 -6.39 -13.14
N LEU A 290 -4.06 -5.62 -12.15
CA LEU A 290 -4.35 -4.20 -12.04
C LEU A 290 -3.24 -3.46 -11.31
N LEU A 291 -2.42 -2.72 -12.04
CA LEU A 291 -1.59 -1.66 -11.48
C LEU A 291 -2.35 -0.34 -11.61
N ARG A 292 -2.81 0.21 -10.48
CA ARG A 292 -3.45 1.53 -10.43
C ARG A 292 -2.39 2.60 -10.56
N SER A 293 -2.43 3.41 -11.62
CA SER A 293 -1.40 4.42 -11.91
C SER A 293 -1.59 5.76 -11.18
N GLU A 294 -2.69 5.93 -10.46
CA GLU A 294 -3.07 7.17 -9.77
C GLU A 294 -2.03 7.63 -8.76
N PHE A 295 -1.36 6.70 -8.08
CA PHE A 295 -0.28 7.00 -7.13
C PHE A 295 0.87 7.82 -7.75
N GLN A 296 1.03 7.77 -9.08
CA GLN A 296 2.02 8.59 -9.79
C GLN A 296 1.61 10.06 -9.94
N TYR A 297 0.32 10.35 -9.76
CA TYR A 297 -0.27 11.68 -9.98
C TYR A 297 -0.67 12.36 -8.68
N LEU A 298 -1.06 11.61 -7.66
CA LEU A 298 -1.48 12.17 -6.37
C LEU A 298 -0.29 12.59 -5.51
N GLY A 299 -0.50 13.52 -4.57
CA GLY A 299 0.53 14.01 -3.65
C GLY A 299 1.67 14.78 -4.34
N ARG A 300 1.42 15.45 -5.46
CA ARG A 300 2.41 16.23 -6.24
C ARG A 300 1.95 17.66 -6.46
N GLU A 301 2.92 18.52 -6.78
CA GLU A 301 2.67 19.91 -7.18
C GLU A 301 2.56 20.08 -8.70
N ASN A 302 2.99 19.07 -9.48
CA ASN A 302 3.05 19.14 -10.94
C ASN A 302 2.79 17.77 -11.57
N TYR A 303 2.39 17.75 -12.85
CA TYR A 303 2.27 16.51 -13.62
C TYR A 303 3.55 15.69 -13.59
N PRO A 304 3.46 14.36 -13.43
CA PRO A 304 4.62 13.49 -13.52
C PRO A 304 5.23 13.60 -14.92
N ARG A 305 6.55 13.67 -14.98
CA ARG A 305 7.28 13.67 -16.25
C ARG A 305 7.29 12.27 -16.84
N GLU A 306 7.34 12.16 -18.15
CA GLU A 306 7.44 10.88 -18.86
C GLU A 306 8.52 9.96 -18.28
N ASN A 307 9.71 10.50 -17.99
CA ASN A 307 10.82 9.71 -17.44
C ASN A 307 10.57 9.21 -16.01
N GLU A 308 9.77 9.89 -15.22
CA GLU A 308 9.39 9.44 -13.87
C GLU A 308 8.41 8.28 -13.97
N LEU A 309 7.38 8.41 -14.80
CA LEU A 309 6.43 7.33 -15.11
C LEU A 309 7.16 6.10 -15.69
N PHE A 310 8.04 6.33 -16.66
CA PHE A 310 8.83 5.27 -17.27
C PHE A 310 9.67 4.49 -16.24
N ARG A 311 10.37 5.18 -15.33
CA ARG A 311 11.17 4.51 -14.29
C ARG A 311 10.31 3.63 -13.38
N ALA A 312 9.13 4.11 -12.99
CA ALA A 312 8.22 3.36 -12.15
C ALA A 312 7.69 2.10 -12.88
N TYR A 313 7.20 2.25 -14.11
CA TYR A 313 6.67 1.11 -14.87
C TYR A 313 7.75 0.12 -15.27
N LYS A 314 8.96 0.62 -15.63
CA LYS A 314 10.12 -0.23 -15.88
C LYS A 314 10.48 -1.07 -14.66
N LYS A 315 10.54 -0.45 -13.46
CA LYS A 315 10.83 -1.18 -12.22
C LYS A 315 9.83 -2.31 -11.98
N VAL A 316 8.52 -2.03 -12.12
CA VAL A 316 7.50 -3.09 -12.00
C VAL A 316 7.72 -4.20 -13.02
N ALA A 317 8.00 -3.85 -14.27
CA ALA A 317 8.22 -4.83 -15.33
C ALA A 317 9.43 -5.74 -15.06
N GLU A 318 10.52 -5.16 -14.55
CA GLU A 318 11.75 -5.88 -14.19
C GLU A 318 11.55 -6.76 -12.94
N ASP A 319 10.95 -6.21 -11.87
CA ASP A 319 10.73 -6.93 -10.60
C ASP A 319 9.74 -8.10 -10.76
N MET A 320 8.84 -8.03 -11.76
CA MET A 320 7.91 -9.12 -12.05
C MET A 320 8.50 -10.25 -12.91
N GLU A 321 9.76 -10.15 -13.34
CA GLU A 321 10.53 -11.24 -13.98
C GLU A 321 9.77 -11.95 -15.12
N GLY A 322 9.13 -11.18 -16.00
CA GLY A 322 8.38 -11.69 -17.17
C GLY A 322 6.93 -12.10 -16.88
N ARG A 323 6.50 -12.10 -15.61
CA ARG A 323 5.08 -12.28 -15.27
C ARG A 323 4.26 -11.12 -15.83
N PRO A 324 2.98 -11.35 -16.21
CA PRO A 324 2.14 -10.30 -16.79
C PRO A 324 1.89 -9.15 -15.82
N VAL A 325 1.91 -7.94 -16.36
CA VAL A 325 1.60 -6.69 -15.64
C VAL A 325 0.61 -5.87 -16.45
N VAL A 326 -0.61 -5.72 -15.96
CA VAL A 326 -1.62 -4.86 -16.57
C VAL A 326 -1.56 -3.48 -15.91
N ILE A 327 -1.19 -2.46 -16.68
CA ILE A 327 -1.15 -1.07 -16.22
C ILE A 327 -2.45 -0.38 -16.64
N ARG A 328 -3.23 0.07 -15.68
CA ARG A 328 -4.40 0.91 -15.94
C ARG A 328 -3.96 2.35 -16.15
N THR A 329 -4.41 3.00 -17.22
CA THR A 329 -4.23 4.45 -17.37
C THR A 329 -4.93 5.19 -16.24
N VAL A 330 -4.51 6.43 -15.99
CA VAL A 330 -4.96 7.19 -14.83
C VAL A 330 -6.48 7.34 -14.78
N ASP A 331 -7.06 7.05 -13.62
CA ASP A 331 -8.48 7.18 -13.32
C ASP A 331 -8.68 8.21 -12.21
N LEU A 332 -8.58 9.46 -12.56
CA LEU A 332 -8.79 10.64 -11.71
C LEU A 332 -9.93 11.48 -12.24
N GLY A 333 -10.57 12.23 -11.37
CA GLY A 333 -11.66 13.15 -11.65
C GLY A 333 -11.79 14.20 -10.55
N ALA A 334 -12.85 14.97 -10.53
CA ALA A 334 -13.07 16.00 -9.51
C ALA A 334 -13.26 15.43 -8.09
N ASP A 335 -13.64 14.16 -7.95
CA ASP A 335 -13.76 13.44 -6.68
C ASP A 335 -12.40 13.08 -6.06
N ARG A 336 -11.37 12.97 -6.90
CA ARG A 336 -10.01 12.59 -6.50
C ARG A 336 -9.00 13.28 -7.38
N GLN A 337 -8.62 14.49 -7.02
CA GLN A 337 -7.68 15.30 -7.79
C GLN A 337 -6.49 15.76 -6.96
N ALA A 338 -5.43 16.16 -7.66
CA ALA A 338 -4.36 16.97 -7.11
C ALA A 338 -4.58 18.44 -7.54
N GLU A 339 -4.30 19.39 -6.66
CA GLU A 339 -4.52 20.82 -6.91
C GLU A 339 -3.94 21.31 -8.25
N TYR A 340 -2.74 20.85 -8.60
CA TYR A 340 -2.08 21.24 -9.87
C TYR A 340 -2.83 20.78 -11.12
N MET A 341 -3.73 19.81 -11.02
CA MET A 341 -4.54 19.35 -12.14
C MET A 341 -5.63 20.35 -12.51
N ALA A 342 -6.03 21.21 -11.57
CA ALA A 342 -7.05 22.22 -11.77
C ALA A 342 -8.29 21.67 -12.51
N ILE A 343 -8.80 20.52 -12.03
CA ILE A 343 -10.05 19.94 -12.53
C ILE A 343 -11.18 20.77 -11.92
N PRO A 344 -12.09 21.33 -12.71
CA PRO A 344 -13.21 22.08 -12.17
C PRO A 344 -14.07 21.25 -11.23
N ASP A 345 -14.64 21.90 -10.22
CA ASP A 345 -15.63 21.24 -9.37
C ASP A 345 -16.86 20.82 -10.17
N GLU A 346 -17.34 19.64 -9.93
CA GLU A 346 -18.51 19.06 -10.60
C GLU A 346 -19.59 18.70 -9.59
N VAL A 347 -20.85 18.86 -9.97
CA VAL A 347 -21.99 18.51 -9.10
C VAL A 347 -22.02 17.01 -8.80
N ASN A 348 -21.65 16.19 -9.80
CA ASN A 348 -21.59 14.73 -9.69
C ASN A 348 -20.23 14.21 -10.21
N PRO A 349 -19.15 14.37 -9.43
CA PRO A 349 -17.79 14.06 -9.87
C PRO A 349 -17.61 12.63 -10.38
N MET A 350 -18.29 11.66 -9.74
CA MET A 350 -18.20 10.26 -10.14
C MET A 350 -18.80 9.99 -11.54
N MET A 351 -19.71 10.85 -12.03
CA MET A 351 -20.31 10.79 -13.38
C MET A 351 -19.74 11.85 -14.32
N GLY A 352 -18.75 12.60 -13.87
CA GLY A 352 -18.18 13.73 -14.60
C GLY A 352 -17.00 13.37 -15.51
N ASN A 353 -16.09 14.34 -15.66
CA ASN A 353 -14.88 14.22 -16.48
C ASN A 353 -13.78 13.49 -15.73
N ARG A 354 -13.83 12.16 -15.75
CA ARG A 354 -12.87 11.28 -15.07
C ARG A 354 -12.37 10.16 -15.98
N GLY A 355 -11.30 9.49 -15.55
CA GLY A 355 -10.76 8.33 -16.24
C GLY A 355 -10.35 8.64 -17.66
N ILE A 356 -10.84 7.84 -18.61
CA ILE A 356 -10.48 8.02 -20.03
C ILE A 356 -10.96 9.37 -20.59
N ARG A 357 -12.10 9.91 -20.14
CA ARG A 357 -12.59 11.21 -20.60
C ARG A 357 -11.58 12.31 -20.29
N LEU A 358 -11.10 12.36 -19.05
CA LEU A 358 -10.05 13.30 -18.63
C LEU A 358 -8.75 13.07 -19.43
N CYS A 359 -8.38 11.82 -19.70
CA CYS A 359 -7.20 11.49 -20.49
C CYS A 359 -7.31 12.04 -21.92
N LEU A 360 -8.45 11.89 -22.57
CA LEU A 360 -8.71 12.38 -23.93
C LEU A 360 -8.76 13.92 -23.99
N ASP A 361 -9.29 14.58 -22.97
CA ASP A 361 -9.22 16.03 -22.83
C ASP A 361 -7.79 16.52 -22.58
N ARG A 362 -7.03 15.81 -21.79
CA ARG A 362 -5.65 16.13 -21.40
C ARG A 362 -4.61 15.35 -22.23
N LYS A 363 -4.74 15.38 -23.55
CA LYS A 363 -3.93 14.58 -24.51
C LYS A 363 -2.42 14.65 -24.26
N LYS A 364 -1.88 15.79 -23.79
CA LYS A 364 -0.45 15.93 -23.47
C LYS A 364 -0.04 15.06 -22.28
N MET A 365 -0.84 15.06 -21.23
CA MET A 365 -0.65 14.19 -20.06
C MET A 365 -0.78 12.72 -20.46
N PHE A 366 -1.83 12.38 -21.17
CA PHE A 366 -2.11 11.02 -21.60
C PHE A 366 -1.01 10.46 -22.51
N LYS A 367 -0.56 11.20 -23.52
CA LYS A 367 0.58 10.79 -24.37
C LYS A 367 1.87 10.60 -23.58
N ALA A 368 2.12 11.39 -22.54
CA ALA A 368 3.29 11.17 -21.68
C ALA A 368 3.19 9.83 -20.92
N GLN A 369 2.01 9.47 -20.42
CA GLN A 369 1.76 8.18 -19.78
C GLN A 369 1.89 7.04 -20.78
N LEU A 370 1.25 7.11 -21.95
CA LEU A 370 1.34 6.09 -22.99
C LEU A 370 2.79 5.85 -23.43
N ARG A 371 3.57 6.92 -23.70
CA ARG A 371 5.00 6.76 -24.02
C ARG A 371 5.77 6.06 -22.93
N ALA A 372 5.53 6.42 -21.67
CA ALA A 372 6.20 5.77 -20.55
C ALA A 372 5.88 4.28 -20.47
N ILE A 373 4.63 3.88 -20.71
CA ILE A 373 4.18 2.48 -20.70
C ILE A 373 4.82 1.71 -21.89
N TYR A 374 4.74 2.26 -23.11
CA TYR A 374 5.36 1.62 -24.27
C TYR A 374 6.88 1.47 -24.10
N ARG A 375 7.57 2.48 -23.61
CA ARG A 375 9.02 2.37 -23.30
C ARG A 375 9.30 1.28 -22.26
N ALA A 376 8.46 1.16 -21.23
CA ALA A 376 8.62 0.14 -20.20
C ALA A 376 8.37 -1.28 -20.73
N SER A 377 7.58 -1.45 -21.78
CA SER A 377 7.29 -2.76 -22.37
C SER A 377 8.53 -3.48 -22.92
N ALA A 378 9.60 -2.75 -23.24
CA ALA A 378 10.88 -3.35 -23.64
C ALA A 378 11.50 -4.21 -22.51
N TYR A 379 11.12 -3.96 -21.25
CA TYR A 379 11.76 -4.55 -20.06
C TYR A 379 10.94 -5.66 -19.39
N GLY A 380 9.71 -5.93 -19.83
CA GLY A 380 8.89 -7.01 -19.26
C GLY A 380 7.62 -7.27 -20.05
N ASN A 381 6.71 -8.04 -19.46
CA ASN A 381 5.43 -8.42 -20.05
C ASN A 381 4.32 -7.45 -19.61
N ILE A 382 4.24 -6.31 -20.29
CA ILE A 382 3.27 -5.24 -19.98
C ILE A 382 2.05 -5.36 -20.89
N SER A 383 0.88 -5.14 -20.32
CA SER A 383 -0.38 -4.89 -20.99
C SER A 383 -0.96 -3.54 -20.53
N LEU A 384 -1.81 -2.94 -21.32
CA LEU A 384 -2.42 -1.63 -21.08
C LEU A 384 -3.92 -1.78 -20.93
N MET A 385 -4.52 -1.09 -19.95
CA MET A 385 -5.96 -1.12 -19.69
C MET A 385 -6.52 0.29 -19.54
N TYR A 386 -7.67 0.55 -20.16
CA TYR A 386 -8.36 1.85 -20.11
C TYR A 386 -9.57 1.78 -19.19
N PRO A 387 -9.68 2.70 -18.19
CA PRO A 387 -10.84 2.81 -17.31
C PRO A 387 -11.97 3.59 -17.96
N MET A 388 -13.19 3.43 -17.44
CA MET A 388 -14.36 4.27 -17.72
C MET A 388 -14.80 4.34 -19.18
N ILE A 389 -14.51 3.32 -19.98
CA ILE A 389 -14.94 3.23 -21.38
C ILE A 389 -16.46 3.13 -21.44
N THR A 390 -17.08 3.84 -22.39
CA THR A 390 -18.52 3.85 -22.64
C THR A 390 -18.90 3.68 -24.11
N SER A 391 -17.94 3.85 -25.03
CA SER A 391 -18.21 3.76 -26.48
C SER A 391 -16.99 3.31 -27.30
N GLU A 392 -17.22 2.93 -28.56
CA GLU A 392 -16.14 2.60 -29.51
C GLU A 392 -15.37 3.84 -29.97
N GLU A 393 -16.02 5.01 -30.04
CA GLU A 393 -15.38 6.28 -30.45
C GLU A 393 -14.23 6.66 -29.48
N GLU A 394 -14.38 6.36 -28.20
CA GLU A 394 -13.29 6.55 -27.22
C GLU A 394 -12.07 5.69 -27.58
N LEU A 395 -12.28 4.45 -28.02
CA LEU A 395 -11.20 3.56 -28.48
C LEU A 395 -10.54 4.09 -29.78
N ASP A 396 -11.33 4.64 -30.71
CA ASP A 396 -10.80 5.26 -31.94
C ASP A 396 -9.88 6.46 -31.63
N GLU A 397 -10.24 7.28 -30.64
CA GLU A 397 -9.40 8.40 -30.21
C GLU A 397 -8.12 7.92 -29.51
N ILE A 398 -8.23 6.91 -28.67
CA ILE A 398 -7.07 6.29 -27.99
C ILE A 398 -6.10 5.73 -29.03
N GLU A 399 -6.59 4.98 -30.02
CA GLU A 399 -5.76 4.36 -31.04
C GLU A 399 -4.98 5.39 -31.85
N LYS A 400 -5.62 6.51 -32.24
CA LYS A 400 -4.93 7.62 -32.89
C LYS A 400 -3.77 8.15 -32.05
N LEU A 401 -3.99 8.34 -30.74
CA LEU A 401 -2.94 8.80 -29.83
C LEU A 401 -1.81 7.78 -29.66
N ILE A 402 -2.12 6.49 -29.67
CA ILE A 402 -1.12 5.42 -29.63
C ILE A 402 -0.25 5.44 -30.88
N GLN A 403 -0.84 5.58 -32.07
CA GLN A 403 -0.07 5.68 -33.32
C GLN A 403 0.86 6.91 -33.31
N GLU A 404 0.39 8.06 -32.82
CA GLU A 404 1.26 9.24 -32.66
C GLU A 404 2.42 8.98 -31.68
N VAL A 405 2.14 8.26 -30.59
CA VAL A 405 3.15 7.89 -29.58
C VAL A 405 4.18 6.93 -30.16
N LYS A 406 3.75 5.86 -30.83
CA LYS A 406 4.64 4.88 -31.49
C LYS A 406 5.52 5.55 -32.52
N LYS A 407 4.92 6.36 -33.42
CA LYS A 407 5.68 7.14 -34.40
C LYS A 407 6.76 8.00 -33.76
N GLY A 408 6.43 8.72 -32.66
CA GLY A 408 7.41 9.55 -31.95
C GLY A 408 8.49 8.76 -31.20
N LEU A 409 8.26 7.49 -30.86
CA LEU A 409 9.28 6.57 -30.31
C LEU A 409 10.19 6.06 -31.43
N ASP A 410 9.61 5.69 -32.58
CA ASP A 410 10.36 5.22 -33.77
C ASP A 410 11.31 6.30 -34.29
N GLU A 411 10.83 7.55 -34.44
CA GLU A 411 11.65 8.68 -34.88
C GLU A 411 12.86 8.95 -33.97
N LYS A 412 12.77 8.55 -32.69
CA LYS A 412 13.85 8.69 -31.70
C LYS A 412 14.65 7.42 -31.46
N ASN A 413 14.34 6.35 -32.20
CA ASN A 413 14.93 5.01 -32.00
C ASN A 413 14.81 4.51 -30.53
N ILE A 414 13.70 4.80 -29.86
CA ILE A 414 13.44 4.33 -28.49
C ILE A 414 12.77 2.97 -28.58
N PRO A 415 13.34 1.92 -27.96
CA PRO A 415 12.80 0.57 -28.05
C PRO A 415 11.48 0.43 -27.27
N TYR A 416 10.54 -0.30 -27.85
CA TYR A 416 9.30 -0.74 -27.23
C TYR A 416 8.84 -2.06 -27.86
N LYS A 417 7.87 -2.71 -27.24
CA LYS A 417 7.18 -3.90 -27.80
C LYS A 417 5.72 -3.54 -28.07
N ASP A 418 5.11 -4.26 -28.98
CA ASP A 418 3.66 -4.29 -29.06
C ASP A 418 3.11 -4.95 -27.80
N ILE A 419 2.10 -4.31 -27.21
CA ILE A 419 1.49 -4.73 -25.94
C ILE A 419 0.02 -5.02 -26.15
N ARG A 420 -0.48 -5.99 -25.38
CA ARG A 420 -1.92 -6.27 -25.32
C ARG A 420 -2.65 -5.09 -24.71
N THR A 421 -3.81 -4.78 -25.27
CA THR A 421 -4.69 -3.72 -24.76
C THR A 421 -6.01 -4.30 -24.28
N GLY A 422 -6.53 -3.77 -23.20
CA GLY A 422 -7.82 -4.14 -22.66
C GLY A 422 -8.59 -2.94 -22.12
N ILE A 423 -9.80 -3.15 -21.74
CA ILE A 423 -10.67 -2.13 -21.15
C ILE A 423 -11.25 -2.62 -19.83
N MET A 424 -11.52 -1.67 -18.95
CA MET A 424 -12.29 -1.94 -17.74
C MET A 424 -13.78 -1.79 -18.05
N ILE A 425 -14.51 -2.87 -17.89
CA ILE A 425 -15.98 -2.88 -17.98
C ILE A 425 -16.54 -2.53 -16.60
N GLU A 426 -16.82 -1.27 -16.42
CA GLU A 426 -17.25 -0.71 -15.13
C GLU A 426 -18.41 0.28 -15.24
N THR A 427 -18.94 0.43 -16.44
CA THR A 427 -20.17 1.19 -16.72
C THR A 427 -21.24 0.29 -17.32
N PRO A 428 -22.53 0.48 -17.00
CA PRO A 428 -23.63 -0.28 -17.62
C PRO A 428 -23.65 -0.16 -19.16
N ALA A 429 -23.22 0.98 -19.71
CA ALA A 429 -23.09 1.17 -21.15
C ALA A 429 -22.09 0.19 -21.76
N ALA A 430 -20.89 0.07 -21.18
CA ALA A 430 -19.86 -0.86 -21.64
C ALA A 430 -20.32 -2.34 -21.53
N VAL A 431 -21.12 -2.69 -20.52
CA VAL A 431 -21.72 -4.03 -20.42
C VAL A 431 -22.59 -4.32 -21.62
N MET A 432 -23.46 -3.37 -22.02
CA MET A 432 -24.41 -3.56 -23.10
C MET A 432 -23.77 -3.71 -24.49
N ILE A 433 -22.60 -3.11 -24.70
CA ILE A 433 -21.85 -3.17 -25.95
C ILE A 433 -20.53 -3.94 -25.81
N SER A 434 -20.46 -4.86 -24.84
CA SER A 434 -19.21 -5.58 -24.53
C SER A 434 -18.74 -6.49 -25.66
N GLU A 435 -19.62 -7.00 -26.53
CA GLU A 435 -19.24 -7.76 -27.72
C GLU A 435 -18.56 -6.86 -28.77
N GLU A 436 -19.07 -5.66 -29.02
CA GLU A 436 -18.49 -4.68 -29.94
C GLU A 436 -17.12 -4.22 -29.44
N LEU A 437 -17.07 -3.83 -28.18
CA LEU A 437 -15.81 -3.40 -27.53
C LEU A 437 -14.78 -4.54 -27.51
N GLY A 438 -15.20 -5.78 -27.27
CA GLY A 438 -14.33 -6.95 -27.24
C GLY A 438 -13.64 -7.24 -28.58
N LYS A 439 -14.24 -6.87 -29.70
CA LYS A 439 -13.61 -7.01 -31.06
C LYS A 439 -12.45 -6.03 -31.27
N ARG A 440 -12.31 -5.02 -30.39
CA ARG A 440 -11.33 -3.93 -30.52
C ARG A 440 -10.15 -4.08 -29.57
N VAL A 441 -10.22 -5.02 -28.63
CA VAL A 441 -9.22 -5.18 -27.54
C VAL A 441 -8.85 -6.65 -27.34
N ASP A 442 -7.79 -6.91 -26.59
CA ASP A 442 -7.31 -8.28 -26.33
C ASP A 442 -7.92 -8.92 -25.09
N PHE A 443 -8.47 -8.11 -24.16
CA PHE A 443 -9.11 -8.61 -22.94
C PHE A 443 -10.08 -7.59 -22.34
N LEU A 444 -11.04 -8.10 -21.56
CA LEU A 444 -11.98 -7.33 -20.77
C LEU A 444 -11.73 -7.57 -19.28
N SER A 445 -11.79 -6.52 -18.47
CA SER A 445 -11.62 -6.62 -17.02
C SER A 445 -12.80 -5.95 -16.30
N LEU A 446 -13.57 -6.71 -15.55
CA LEU A 446 -14.74 -6.21 -14.82
C LEU A 446 -14.32 -5.44 -13.58
N GLY A 447 -14.57 -4.12 -13.57
CA GLY A 447 -14.43 -3.22 -12.43
C GLY A 447 -15.69 -3.21 -11.58
N THR A 448 -15.91 -4.26 -10.79
CA THR A 448 -17.18 -4.49 -10.09
C THR A 448 -17.56 -3.38 -9.12
N ASN A 449 -16.60 -2.65 -8.54
CA ASN A 449 -16.89 -1.58 -7.60
C ASN A 449 -17.67 -0.43 -8.25
N ASP A 450 -17.13 0.12 -9.35
CA ASP A 450 -17.78 1.22 -10.07
C ASP A 450 -18.99 0.73 -10.87
N LEU A 451 -18.93 -0.50 -11.41
CA LEU A 451 -20.09 -1.12 -12.05
C LEU A 451 -21.29 -1.24 -11.09
N THR A 452 -21.06 -1.65 -9.83
CA THR A 452 -22.09 -1.69 -8.80
C THR A 452 -22.66 -0.31 -8.54
N GLN A 453 -21.78 0.67 -8.32
CA GLN A 453 -22.16 2.06 -8.03
C GLN A 453 -23.06 2.63 -9.13
N TYR A 454 -22.68 2.49 -10.40
CA TYR A 454 -23.45 3.02 -11.53
C TYR A 454 -24.73 2.22 -11.81
N THR A 455 -24.71 0.91 -11.60
CA THR A 455 -25.89 0.06 -11.79
C THR A 455 -26.97 0.33 -10.75
N LEU A 456 -26.57 0.48 -9.49
CA LEU A 456 -27.51 0.74 -8.40
C LEU A 456 -27.83 2.23 -8.22
N ALA A 457 -27.13 3.14 -8.95
CA ALA A 457 -27.22 4.58 -8.78
C ALA A 457 -26.99 5.01 -7.31
N MET A 458 -26.05 4.36 -6.64
CA MET A 458 -25.70 4.59 -5.24
C MET A 458 -24.21 4.88 -5.11
N ASP A 459 -23.88 5.98 -4.43
CA ASP A 459 -22.49 6.28 -4.08
C ASP A 459 -22.04 5.35 -2.94
N ARG A 460 -21.02 4.50 -3.21
CA ARG A 460 -20.45 3.55 -2.25
C ARG A 460 -19.78 4.22 -1.05
N GLN A 461 -19.41 5.49 -1.16
CA GLN A 461 -18.80 6.27 -0.09
C GLN A 461 -19.84 6.95 0.81
N ASN A 462 -21.11 6.97 0.41
CA ASN A 462 -22.18 7.59 1.18
C ASN A 462 -22.56 6.73 2.38
N LEU A 463 -22.19 7.19 3.58
CA LEU A 463 -22.45 6.48 4.84
C LEU A 463 -23.94 6.21 5.09
N LEU A 464 -24.85 7.07 4.61
CA LEU A 464 -26.29 6.89 4.75
C LEU A 464 -26.84 5.74 3.89
N LEU A 465 -26.12 5.37 2.83
CA LEU A 465 -26.50 4.29 1.92
C LEU A 465 -25.77 2.97 2.22
N LYS A 466 -24.81 2.94 3.14
CA LYS A 466 -23.98 1.78 3.45
C LYS A 466 -24.81 0.49 3.64
N ASN A 467 -25.91 0.55 4.37
CA ASN A 467 -26.76 -0.62 4.64
C ASN A 467 -27.69 -0.99 3.49
N LYS A 468 -27.78 -0.16 2.43
CA LYS A 468 -28.57 -0.41 1.22
C LYS A 468 -27.71 -0.82 0.03
N TYR A 469 -26.42 -0.50 0.08
CA TYR A 469 -25.46 -0.84 -0.94
C TYR A 469 -25.22 -2.36 -0.90
N ASN A 470 -25.53 -3.04 -1.99
CA ASN A 470 -25.40 -4.49 -2.10
C ASN A 470 -24.54 -4.83 -3.33
N ASP A 471 -23.29 -5.14 -3.10
CA ASP A 471 -22.33 -5.56 -4.13
C ASP A 471 -22.60 -6.96 -4.69
N HIS A 472 -23.41 -7.78 -3.99
CA HIS A 472 -23.92 -9.08 -4.45
C HIS A 472 -25.27 -8.97 -5.16
N HIS A 473 -25.68 -7.78 -5.60
CA HIS A 473 -26.96 -7.56 -6.22
C HIS A 473 -27.13 -8.44 -7.49
N PRO A 474 -28.30 -9.10 -7.69
CA PRO A 474 -28.51 -10.00 -8.83
C PRO A 474 -28.24 -9.38 -10.20
N ALA A 475 -28.41 -8.07 -10.34
CA ALA A 475 -28.07 -7.35 -11.58
C ALA A 475 -26.59 -7.47 -11.92
N LEU A 476 -25.70 -7.36 -10.91
CA LEU A 476 -24.24 -7.46 -11.11
C LEU A 476 -23.86 -8.85 -11.60
N VAL A 477 -24.41 -9.89 -10.95
CA VAL A 477 -24.18 -11.29 -11.34
C VAL A 477 -24.61 -11.53 -12.79
N LYS A 478 -25.75 -10.96 -13.19
CA LYS A 478 -26.24 -11.04 -14.57
C LYS A 478 -25.32 -10.30 -15.54
N MET A 479 -24.86 -9.09 -15.18
CA MET A 479 -23.92 -8.31 -16.00
C MET A 479 -22.57 -9.00 -16.17
N ILE A 480 -22.02 -9.60 -15.11
CA ILE A 480 -20.78 -10.37 -15.18
C ILE A 480 -20.92 -11.51 -16.21
N ARG A 481 -22.02 -12.26 -16.16
CA ARG A 481 -22.29 -13.32 -17.14
C ARG A 481 -22.39 -12.77 -18.56
N MET A 482 -23.13 -11.69 -18.77
CA MET A 482 -23.28 -11.06 -20.10
C MET A 482 -21.92 -10.64 -20.68
N VAL A 483 -21.06 -10.02 -19.87
CA VAL A 483 -19.73 -9.59 -20.31
C VAL A 483 -18.83 -10.80 -20.60
N THR A 484 -18.93 -11.86 -19.80
CA THR A 484 -18.12 -13.07 -20.01
C THR A 484 -18.50 -13.76 -21.33
N GLU A 485 -19.81 -13.94 -21.58
CA GLU A 485 -20.31 -14.53 -22.83
C GLU A 485 -19.93 -13.66 -24.05
N ALA A 486 -20.10 -12.34 -23.96
CA ALA A 486 -19.75 -11.40 -25.02
C ALA A 486 -18.23 -11.37 -25.30
N GLY A 487 -17.42 -11.38 -24.24
CA GLY A 487 -15.95 -11.41 -24.36
C GLY A 487 -15.46 -12.67 -25.06
N HIS A 488 -15.92 -13.83 -24.64
CA HIS A 488 -15.56 -15.09 -25.29
C HIS A 488 -16.03 -15.15 -26.76
N LYS A 489 -17.22 -14.63 -27.04
CA LYS A 489 -17.73 -14.53 -28.43
C LYS A 489 -16.86 -13.62 -29.30
N SER A 490 -16.23 -12.61 -28.71
CA SER A 490 -15.28 -11.71 -29.37
C SER A 490 -13.84 -12.24 -29.39
N GLY A 491 -13.55 -13.37 -28.73
CA GLY A 491 -12.19 -13.93 -28.61
C GLY A 491 -11.36 -13.33 -27.48
N CYS A 492 -11.96 -12.57 -26.57
CA CYS A 492 -11.30 -11.95 -25.42
C CYS A 492 -11.31 -12.86 -24.19
N ASN A 493 -10.22 -12.82 -23.42
CA ASN A 493 -10.26 -13.27 -22.04
C ASN A 493 -11.01 -12.26 -21.17
N VAL A 494 -11.72 -12.76 -20.15
CA VAL A 494 -12.47 -11.93 -19.22
C VAL A 494 -11.98 -12.13 -17.80
N TYR A 495 -11.63 -11.02 -17.16
CA TYR A 495 -11.12 -10.98 -15.79
C TYR A 495 -12.07 -10.19 -14.87
N ILE A 496 -11.98 -10.44 -13.55
CA ILE A 496 -12.61 -9.60 -12.54
C ILE A 496 -11.51 -8.99 -11.68
N CYS A 497 -11.48 -7.66 -11.55
CA CYS A 497 -10.48 -6.94 -10.76
C CYS A 497 -11.07 -6.06 -9.64
N GLY A 498 -12.40 -6.00 -9.51
CA GLY A 498 -13.06 -5.35 -8.39
C GLY A 498 -12.99 -6.19 -7.10
N GLU A 499 -13.51 -5.64 -6.01
CA GLU A 499 -13.46 -6.27 -4.68
C GLU A 499 -14.19 -7.62 -4.63
N LEU A 500 -15.23 -7.81 -5.43
CA LEU A 500 -15.92 -9.10 -5.54
C LEU A 500 -15.01 -10.27 -5.99
N ALA A 501 -13.90 -9.99 -6.68
CA ALA A 501 -12.93 -11.02 -7.05
C ALA A 501 -12.31 -11.72 -5.84
N ALA A 502 -12.28 -11.06 -4.69
CA ALA A 502 -11.72 -11.58 -3.44
C ALA A 502 -12.72 -12.39 -2.60
N ASP A 503 -14.01 -12.41 -3.00
CA ASP A 503 -15.03 -13.20 -2.30
C ASP A 503 -14.92 -14.68 -2.69
N SER A 504 -14.35 -15.47 -1.79
CA SER A 504 -14.17 -16.90 -1.99
C SER A 504 -15.49 -17.66 -2.21
N ASN A 505 -16.63 -17.14 -1.69
CA ASN A 505 -17.93 -17.76 -1.88
C ASN A 505 -18.47 -17.59 -3.30
N LEU A 506 -17.99 -16.58 -4.02
CA LEU A 506 -18.36 -16.33 -5.41
C LEU A 506 -17.39 -16.93 -6.43
N THR A 507 -16.20 -17.34 -5.99
CA THR A 507 -15.13 -17.83 -6.87
C THR A 507 -15.63 -18.93 -7.80
N GLU A 508 -16.25 -19.99 -7.30
CA GLU A 508 -16.76 -21.09 -8.12
C GLU A 508 -17.83 -20.61 -9.11
N LYS A 509 -18.73 -19.74 -8.67
CA LYS A 509 -19.77 -19.16 -9.52
C LYS A 509 -19.20 -18.34 -10.68
N PHE A 510 -18.15 -17.56 -10.44
CA PHE A 510 -17.47 -16.83 -11.51
C PHE A 510 -16.79 -17.76 -12.50
N ILE A 511 -16.13 -18.82 -12.01
CA ILE A 511 -15.50 -19.85 -12.85
C ILE A 511 -16.53 -20.56 -13.72
N GLN A 512 -17.69 -20.91 -13.17
CA GLN A 512 -18.82 -21.54 -13.89
C GLN A 512 -19.48 -20.60 -14.91
N MET A 513 -19.41 -19.26 -14.70
CA MET A 513 -19.81 -18.28 -15.70
C MET A 513 -18.80 -18.16 -16.85
N GLY A 514 -17.62 -18.77 -16.73
CA GLY A 514 -16.58 -18.73 -17.72
C GLY A 514 -15.50 -17.68 -17.49
N VAL A 515 -15.47 -16.98 -16.36
CA VAL A 515 -14.41 -16.02 -16.05
C VAL A 515 -13.02 -16.70 -16.13
N ASP A 516 -12.08 -16.08 -16.84
CA ASP A 516 -10.74 -16.63 -17.12
C ASP A 516 -9.72 -16.31 -16.03
N GLY A 517 -9.99 -15.29 -15.21
CA GLY A 517 -9.11 -14.99 -14.09
C GLY A 517 -9.65 -13.95 -13.13
N LEU A 518 -9.06 -13.95 -11.95
CA LEU A 518 -9.39 -13.09 -10.83
C LEU A 518 -8.17 -12.27 -10.44
N SER A 519 -8.35 -10.98 -10.22
CA SER A 519 -7.29 -10.07 -9.78
C SER A 519 -7.68 -9.45 -8.43
N VAL A 520 -6.92 -9.77 -7.39
CA VAL A 520 -7.27 -9.49 -6.00
C VAL A 520 -6.15 -8.73 -5.28
N VAL A 521 -6.44 -8.12 -4.16
CA VAL A 521 -5.37 -7.57 -3.31
C VAL A 521 -4.42 -8.68 -2.88
N PRO A 522 -3.10 -8.45 -2.72
CA PRO A 522 -2.13 -9.50 -2.46
C PRO A 522 -2.49 -10.44 -1.29
N ALA A 523 -3.06 -9.90 -0.21
CA ALA A 523 -3.46 -10.69 0.95
C ALA A 523 -4.57 -11.72 0.67
N CYS A 524 -5.37 -11.51 -0.39
CA CYS A 524 -6.46 -12.41 -0.78
C CYS A 524 -6.04 -13.48 -1.81
N VAL A 525 -4.79 -13.46 -2.28
CA VAL A 525 -4.30 -14.43 -3.28
C VAL A 525 -4.43 -15.87 -2.79
N LEU A 526 -3.94 -16.16 -1.59
CA LEU A 526 -3.97 -17.55 -1.07
C LEU A 526 -5.39 -18.04 -0.73
N PRO A 527 -6.25 -17.26 -0.06
CA PRO A 527 -7.67 -17.64 0.13
C PRO A 527 -8.40 -17.92 -1.18
N VAL A 528 -8.23 -17.06 -2.19
CA VAL A 528 -8.87 -17.25 -3.50
C VAL A 528 -8.25 -18.45 -4.24
N ARG A 529 -6.94 -18.69 -4.13
CA ARG A 529 -6.31 -19.92 -4.66
C ARG A 529 -6.92 -21.18 -4.05
N LYS A 530 -7.13 -21.19 -2.73
CA LYS A 530 -7.84 -22.28 -2.05
C LYS A 530 -9.23 -22.51 -2.65
N ALA A 531 -9.99 -21.43 -2.86
CA ALA A 531 -11.31 -21.50 -3.45
C ALA A 531 -11.29 -21.97 -4.92
N ILE A 532 -10.34 -21.48 -5.75
CA ILE A 532 -10.17 -21.95 -7.13
C ILE A 532 -9.90 -23.45 -7.16
N ARG A 533 -9.00 -23.95 -6.33
CA ARG A 533 -8.62 -25.36 -6.30
C ARG A 533 -9.72 -26.30 -5.80
N ALA A 534 -10.66 -25.77 -5.01
CA ALA A 534 -11.85 -26.51 -4.56
C ALA A 534 -13.02 -26.40 -5.54
N ALA A 535 -13.00 -25.45 -6.47
CA ALA A 535 -14.09 -25.19 -7.42
C ALA A 535 -14.13 -26.21 -8.56
N PHE A 536 -15.31 -26.43 -9.11
CA PHE A 536 -15.53 -27.16 -10.36
C PHE A 536 -15.97 -26.17 -11.44
N ALA A 537 -15.27 -26.16 -12.57
CA ALA A 537 -15.59 -25.30 -13.71
C ALA A 537 -16.88 -25.77 -14.38
N ASP A 538 -17.12 -27.09 -14.42
CA ASP A 538 -18.40 -27.69 -14.82
C ASP A 538 -19.07 -28.30 -13.57
N ALA A 539 -20.24 -27.77 -13.23
CA ALA A 539 -21.01 -28.25 -12.08
C ALA A 539 -21.40 -29.75 -12.18
N SER A 540 -21.44 -30.29 -13.39
CA SER A 540 -21.73 -31.72 -13.62
C SER A 540 -20.55 -32.64 -13.21
N ASN A 541 -19.35 -32.11 -13.08
CA ASN A 541 -18.17 -32.85 -12.64
C ASN A 541 -18.04 -32.99 -11.12
N ARG A 542 -18.96 -32.37 -10.36
CA ARG A 542 -18.95 -32.47 -8.90
C ARG A 542 -19.33 -33.88 -8.48
N PRO A 543 -18.55 -34.58 -7.66
CA PRO A 543 -18.95 -35.88 -7.11
C PRO A 543 -20.26 -35.73 -6.34
N GLU A 544 -21.19 -36.70 -6.53
CA GLU A 544 -22.39 -36.79 -5.68
C GLU A 544 -21.93 -36.98 -4.22
N GLU A 545 -22.36 -36.10 -3.34
CA GLU A 545 -22.13 -36.27 -1.90
C GLU A 545 -22.81 -37.55 -1.44
N GLN A 546 -22.02 -38.56 -1.04
CA GLN A 546 -22.50 -39.82 -0.49
C GLN A 546 -22.89 -39.66 0.98
#